data_4728005041abd54d76ad49ac23ffa548
#
_entry.id   4728005041abd54d76ad49ac23ffa548
#
_cell.length_a   1.000
_cell.length_b   1.000
_cell.length_c   1.000
_cell.angle_alpha   90.00
_cell.angle_beta   90.00
_cell.angle_gamma   90.00
#
_symmetry.space_group_name_H-M   'P 1'
#
loop_
_entity.id
_entity.type
_entity.pdbx_description
1 polymer ?
#
loop_
_entity_poly.entity_id
_entity_poly.type
_entity_poly.pdbx_seq_one_letter_code
_entity_poly.pdbx_strand_id
1 'polypeptide(L)'
;KKLTAYHEAGHAVVAINCPASDPIHKATIIPRGRALGMVMRLPEGDRISMARDKLFADLRVACGGRIAEEMIFGDEKVTTGASSDIKMVSDIARRMVTEWGLSEKLGFLAYSADEQEVFLGRSVSQQKNLSDSTAKIIDEEIRNIVDDAYIDATKILKQKKKQLDLIANALLEYETLDSQDINII
;
A
#
# COMPACT_ATOMS: atom_id res chain seq x y z
N LYS A 1 -13.50 15.98 -6.37
CA LYS A 1 -12.18 16.60 -6.08
C LYS A 1 -11.76 16.47 -4.61
N LYS A 2 -12.64 16.81 -3.66
CA LYS A 2 -12.30 16.77 -2.23
C LYS A 2 -11.94 15.35 -1.76
N LEU A 3 -12.70 14.34 -2.17
CA LEU A 3 -12.43 12.95 -1.83
C LEU A 3 -11.08 12.49 -2.39
N THR A 4 -10.78 12.79 -3.66
CA THR A 4 -9.49 12.48 -4.28
C THR A 4 -8.33 13.18 -3.56
N ALA A 5 -8.52 14.45 -3.18
CA ALA A 5 -7.50 15.21 -2.45
C ALA A 5 -7.18 14.58 -1.10
N TYR A 6 -8.17 14.15 -0.34
CA TYR A 6 -7.95 13.47 0.92
C TYR A 6 -7.37 12.07 0.75
N HIS A 7 -7.79 11.33 -0.27
CA HIS A 7 -7.22 10.02 -0.59
C HIS A 7 -5.72 10.14 -0.85
N GLU A 8 -5.31 11.03 -1.75
CA GLU A 8 -3.89 11.24 -2.07
C GLU A 8 -3.12 11.85 -0.90
N ALA A 9 -3.73 12.79 -0.17
CA ALA A 9 -3.12 13.33 1.05
C ALA A 9 -2.90 12.24 2.10
N GLY A 10 -3.79 11.26 2.22
CA GLY A 10 -3.62 10.11 3.11
C GLY A 10 -2.37 9.31 2.80
N HIS A 11 -2.14 8.98 1.54
CA HIS A 11 -0.90 8.33 1.10
C HIS A 11 0.33 9.18 1.42
N ALA A 12 0.27 10.47 1.15
CA ALA A 12 1.40 11.39 1.37
C ALA A 12 1.76 11.52 2.84
N VAL A 13 0.77 11.68 3.73
CA VAL A 13 1.01 11.82 5.18
C VAL A 13 1.63 10.56 5.76
N VAL A 14 1.14 9.39 5.38
CA VAL A 14 1.73 8.12 5.85
C VAL A 14 3.17 8.00 5.35
N ALA A 15 3.45 8.32 4.09
CA ALA A 15 4.80 8.28 3.53
C ALA A 15 5.76 9.21 4.27
N ILE A 16 5.36 10.45 4.54
CA ILE A 16 6.19 11.42 5.27
C ILE A 16 6.54 10.93 6.68
N ASN A 17 5.62 10.23 7.32
CA ASN A 17 5.77 9.78 8.70
C ASN A 17 6.25 8.34 8.84
N CYS A 18 6.68 7.71 7.74
CA CYS A 18 7.33 6.40 7.73
C CYS A 18 8.79 6.56 7.27
N PRO A 19 9.77 6.51 8.19
CA PRO A 19 11.18 6.76 7.82
C PRO A 19 11.73 5.82 6.75
N ALA A 20 11.23 4.58 6.69
CA ALA A 20 11.64 3.60 5.70
C ALA A 20 10.97 3.77 4.33
N SER A 21 9.97 4.66 4.21
CA SER A 21 9.32 4.97 2.92
C SER A 21 10.24 5.79 2.03
N ASP A 22 10.14 5.57 0.72
CA ASP A 22 10.80 6.42 -0.26
C ASP A 22 10.28 7.86 -0.18
N PRO A 23 11.13 8.86 -0.45
CA PRO A 23 10.71 10.27 -0.46
C PRO A 23 9.62 10.53 -1.50
N ILE A 24 8.70 11.43 -1.18
CA ILE A 24 7.67 11.86 -2.12
C ILE A 24 8.30 12.80 -3.15
N HIS A 25 8.12 12.47 -4.42
CA HIS A 25 8.50 13.34 -5.54
C HIS A 25 7.39 14.34 -5.87
N LYS A 26 6.16 13.85 -5.98
CA LYS A 26 4.98 14.69 -6.18
C LYS A 26 3.70 14.00 -5.76
N ALA A 27 2.68 14.81 -5.49
CA ALA A 27 1.30 14.36 -5.29
C ALA A 27 0.39 15.19 -6.21
N THR A 28 -0.61 14.57 -6.81
CA THR A 28 -1.52 15.23 -7.73
C THR A 28 -2.92 14.65 -7.66
N ILE A 29 -3.92 15.51 -7.89
CA ILE A 29 -5.30 15.10 -8.09
C ILE A 29 -5.74 15.22 -9.55
N ILE A 30 -4.80 15.49 -10.45
CA ILE A 30 -5.08 15.53 -11.90
C ILE A 30 -5.18 14.08 -12.40
N PRO A 31 -6.34 13.69 -12.99
CA PRO A 31 -6.52 12.34 -13.50
C PRO A 31 -5.53 12.00 -14.63
N ARG A 32 -5.02 10.76 -14.60
CA ARG A 32 -4.24 10.18 -15.68
C ARG A 32 -4.70 8.76 -15.95
N GLY A 33 -5.19 8.48 -17.13
CA GLY A 33 -5.75 7.19 -17.49
C GLY A 33 -6.91 6.83 -16.56
N ARG A 34 -6.81 5.70 -15.86
CA ARG A 34 -7.81 5.25 -14.88
C ARG A 34 -7.59 5.78 -13.47
N ALA A 35 -6.42 6.37 -13.19
CA ALA A 35 -6.11 6.94 -11.89
C ALA A 35 -6.73 8.32 -11.74
N LEU A 36 -7.45 8.56 -10.65
CA LEU A 36 -8.06 9.86 -10.32
C LEU A 36 -7.08 10.83 -9.67
N GLY A 37 -6.01 10.31 -9.12
CA GLY A 37 -4.90 11.04 -8.53
C GLY A 37 -3.71 10.13 -8.35
N MET A 38 -2.61 10.65 -7.83
CA MET A 38 -1.38 9.88 -7.63
C MET A 38 -0.46 10.55 -6.62
N VAL A 39 0.21 9.73 -5.80
CA VAL A 39 1.41 10.12 -5.06
C VAL A 39 2.59 9.35 -5.64
N MET A 40 3.56 10.06 -6.19
CA MET A 40 4.76 9.47 -6.74
C MET A 40 5.90 9.57 -5.73
N ARG A 41 6.49 8.43 -5.41
CA ARG A 41 7.69 8.32 -4.57
C ARG A 41 8.85 7.83 -5.43
N LEU A 42 10.05 8.34 -5.17
CA LEU A 42 11.25 7.92 -5.89
C LEU A 42 12.23 7.28 -4.91
N PRO A 43 12.80 6.12 -5.26
CA PRO A 43 13.84 5.49 -4.45
C PRO A 43 15.11 6.34 -4.40
N GLU A 44 15.76 6.34 -3.25
CA GLU A 44 17.11 6.94 -3.08
C GLU A 44 18.16 5.96 -3.59
N GLY A 45 18.45 5.97 -4.89
CA GLY A 45 19.44 5.11 -5.54
C GLY A 45 18.88 3.80 -6.09
N ASP A 46 19.77 2.98 -6.63
CA ASP A 46 19.41 1.69 -7.23
C ASP A 46 19.09 0.65 -6.15
N ARG A 47 17.92 0.03 -6.25
CA ARG A 47 17.51 -1.05 -5.34
C ARG A 47 17.45 -2.37 -6.08
N ILE A 48 18.32 -3.30 -5.67
CA ILE A 48 18.31 -4.68 -6.16
C ILE A 48 17.38 -5.53 -5.30
N SER A 49 17.25 -5.20 -4.01
CA SER A 49 16.37 -5.88 -3.04
C SER A 49 15.67 -4.89 -2.14
N MET A 50 14.62 -5.33 -1.45
CA MET A 50 13.84 -4.51 -0.55
C MET A 50 13.89 -5.07 0.86
N ALA A 51 14.26 -4.25 1.83
CA ALA A 51 14.28 -4.62 3.23
C ALA A 51 12.88 -4.77 3.80
N ARG A 52 12.75 -5.53 4.88
CA ARG A 52 11.49 -5.76 5.57
C ARG A 52 10.79 -4.46 6.00
N ASP A 53 11.53 -3.52 6.57
CA ASP A 53 10.99 -2.22 7.00
C ASP A 53 10.44 -1.40 5.84
N LYS A 54 11.09 -1.44 4.68
CA LYS A 54 10.63 -0.79 3.45
C LYS A 54 9.32 -1.39 2.96
N LEU A 55 9.21 -2.73 2.96
CA LEU A 55 7.98 -3.43 2.57
C LEU A 55 6.82 -3.07 3.49
N PHE A 56 7.03 -3.07 4.81
CA PHE A 56 6.00 -2.64 5.76
C PHE A 56 5.62 -1.17 5.59
N ALA A 57 6.58 -0.30 5.32
CA ALA A 57 6.29 1.11 5.02
C ALA A 57 5.41 1.24 3.77
N ASP A 58 5.71 0.51 2.70
CA ASP A 58 4.91 0.51 1.48
C ASP A 58 3.47 0.03 1.73
N LEU A 59 3.29 -0.99 2.56
CA LEU A 59 1.95 -1.46 2.94
C LEU A 59 1.17 -0.38 3.70
N ARG A 60 1.79 0.30 4.65
CA ARG A 60 1.17 1.39 5.42
C ARG A 60 0.77 2.55 4.51
N VAL A 61 1.66 2.96 3.62
CA VAL A 61 1.39 4.03 2.66
C VAL A 61 0.20 3.68 1.77
N ALA A 62 0.14 2.46 1.28
CA ALA A 62 -0.97 1.99 0.45
C ALA A 62 -2.32 2.03 1.19
N CYS A 63 -2.34 1.79 2.49
CA CYS A 63 -3.57 1.88 3.29
C CYS A 63 -4.04 3.33 3.50
N GLY A 64 -3.16 4.30 3.37
CA GLY A 64 -3.42 5.70 3.75
C GLY A 64 -4.59 6.35 3.03
N GLY A 65 -4.79 6.04 1.76
CA GLY A 65 -5.88 6.61 0.97
C GLY A 65 -7.27 6.24 1.49
N ARG A 66 -7.53 4.94 1.69
CA ARG A 66 -8.80 4.46 2.23
C ARG A 66 -9.04 4.96 3.65
N ILE A 67 -8.02 4.97 4.49
CA ILE A 67 -8.14 5.44 5.87
C ILE A 67 -8.52 6.92 5.91
N ALA A 68 -7.92 7.74 5.05
CA ALA A 68 -8.29 9.16 4.94
C ALA A 68 -9.74 9.34 4.50
N GLU A 69 -10.22 8.55 3.54
CA GLU A 69 -11.62 8.56 3.13
C GLU A 69 -12.56 8.24 4.31
N GLU A 70 -12.25 7.18 5.07
CA GLU A 70 -13.05 6.78 6.25
C GLU A 70 -13.08 7.87 7.33
N MET A 71 -11.92 8.45 7.64
CA MET A 71 -11.80 9.48 8.69
C MET A 71 -12.58 10.75 8.39
N ILE A 72 -12.59 11.18 7.13
CA ILE A 72 -13.14 12.49 6.72
C ILE A 72 -14.59 12.38 6.29
N PHE A 73 -14.97 11.31 5.60
CA PHE A 73 -16.29 11.16 5.01
C PHE A 73 -17.16 10.09 5.68
N GLY A 74 -16.58 9.28 6.56
CA GLY A 74 -17.26 8.16 7.21
C GLY A 74 -17.31 6.89 6.35
N ASP A 75 -17.55 5.75 7.00
CA ASP A 75 -17.50 4.43 6.36
C ASP A 75 -18.47 4.29 5.18
N GLU A 76 -19.64 4.90 5.27
CA GLU A 76 -20.66 4.82 4.22
C GLU A 76 -20.25 5.53 2.92
N LYS A 77 -19.29 6.44 2.98
CA LYS A 77 -18.86 7.25 1.84
C LYS A 77 -17.54 6.80 1.23
N VAL A 78 -16.93 5.74 1.76
CA VAL A 78 -15.72 5.18 1.16
C VAL A 78 -16.02 4.68 -0.26
N THR A 79 -15.04 4.80 -1.13
CA THR A 79 -15.22 4.54 -2.55
C THR A 79 -14.41 3.33 -3.02
N THR A 80 -14.59 2.97 -4.29
CA THR A 80 -13.78 1.96 -4.98
C THR A 80 -12.39 2.47 -5.37
N GLY A 81 -12.06 3.71 -5.05
CA GLY A 81 -10.79 4.35 -5.42
C GLY A 81 -9.54 3.67 -4.88
N ALA A 82 -9.67 2.89 -3.81
CA ALA A 82 -8.56 2.13 -3.24
C ALA A 82 -8.34 0.75 -3.89
N SER A 83 -9.00 0.42 -4.99
CA SER A 83 -8.93 -0.94 -5.59
C SER A 83 -7.51 -1.36 -5.94
N SER A 84 -6.72 -0.48 -6.53
CA SER A 84 -5.31 -0.78 -6.86
C SER A 84 -4.44 -0.88 -5.61
N ASP A 85 -4.70 -0.06 -4.60
CA ASP A 85 -4.00 -0.13 -3.31
C ASP A 85 -4.26 -1.46 -2.62
N ILE A 86 -5.51 -1.93 -2.61
CA ILE A 86 -5.90 -3.21 -2.01
C ILE A 86 -5.20 -4.38 -2.72
N LYS A 87 -5.16 -4.35 -4.05
CA LYS A 87 -4.47 -5.39 -4.84
C LYS A 87 -2.98 -5.40 -4.54
N MET A 88 -2.34 -4.25 -4.48
CA MET A 88 -0.91 -4.12 -4.19
C MET A 88 -0.59 -4.64 -2.78
N VAL A 89 -1.37 -4.23 -1.78
CA VAL A 89 -1.19 -4.70 -0.39
C VAL A 89 -1.34 -6.21 -0.30
N SER A 90 -2.36 -6.77 -0.93
CA SER A 90 -2.62 -8.22 -0.94
C SER A 90 -1.47 -8.99 -1.61
N ASP A 91 -0.97 -8.50 -2.74
CA ASP A 91 0.13 -9.11 -3.48
C ASP A 91 1.43 -9.07 -2.69
N ILE A 92 1.82 -7.92 -2.15
CA ILE A 92 3.05 -7.78 -1.36
C ILE A 92 2.98 -8.64 -0.10
N ALA A 93 1.89 -8.60 0.64
CA ALA A 93 1.74 -9.41 1.87
C ALA A 93 1.82 -10.91 1.57
N ARG A 94 1.21 -11.37 0.48
CA ARG A 94 1.28 -12.76 0.05
C ARG A 94 2.72 -13.17 -0.30
N ARG A 95 3.43 -12.35 -1.04
CA ARG A 95 4.82 -12.60 -1.42
C ARG A 95 5.76 -12.58 -0.22
N MET A 96 5.53 -11.71 0.74
CA MET A 96 6.28 -11.68 2.00
C MET A 96 6.20 -13.02 2.73
N VAL A 97 5.02 -13.64 2.74
CA VAL A 97 4.77 -14.92 3.42
C VAL A 97 5.22 -16.11 2.58
N THR A 98 4.89 -16.14 1.30
CA THR A 98 5.04 -17.33 0.44
C THR A 98 6.33 -17.37 -0.36
N GLU A 99 6.95 -16.25 -0.66
CA GLU A 99 8.14 -16.18 -1.51
C GLU A 99 9.39 -15.70 -0.76
N TRP A 100 9.26 -14.75 0.17
CA TRP A 100 10.43 -14.07 0.75
C TRP A 100 10.79 -14.49 2.17
N GLY A 101 10.08 -15.46 2.71
CA GLY A 101 10.41 -16.05 4.02
C GLY A 101 10.32 -15.04 5.17
N LEU A 102 9.43 -14.06 5.11
CA LEU A 102 9.33 -12.99 6.10
C LEU A 102 8.30 -13.25 7.20
N SER A 103 7.62 -14.40 7.18
CA SER A 103 6.76 -14.86 8.26
C SER A 103 7.54 -15.74 9.23
N GLU A 104 7.51 -15.43 10.52
CA GLU A 104 8.17 -16.26 11.55
C GLU A 104 7.56 -17.66 11.64
N LYS A 105 6.24 -17.77 11.50
CA LYS A 105 5.53 -19.06 11.60
C LYS A 105 5.83 -20.00 10.46
N LEU A 106 6.04 -19.46 9.25
CA LEU A 106 6.27 -20.27 8.04
C LEU A 106 7.75 -20.36 7.67
N GLY A 107 8.57 -19.42 8.17
CA GLY A 107 10.01 -19.47 8.08
C GLY A 107 10.59 -19.34 6.68
N PHE A 108 11.77 -19.91 6.51
CA PHE A 108 12.61 -19.78 5.32
C PHE A 108 12.27 -20.88 4.29
N LEU A 109 11.03 -20.85 3.82
CA LEU A 109 10.52 -21.79 2.82
C LEU A 109 9.66 -21.04 1.79
N ALA A 110 9.71 -21.50 0.56
CA ALA A 110 8.83 -21.00 -0.51
C ALA A 110 7.55 -21.86 -0.55
N TYR A 111 6.42 -21.17 -0.52
CA TYR A 111 5.08 -21.78 -0.60
C TYR A 111 4.32 -21.35 -1.86
N SER A 112 4.93 -20.50 -2.69
CA SER A 112 4.36 -20.14 -3.98
C SER A 112 4.46 -21.32 -4.92
N ALA A 113 3.37 -21.63 -5.64
CA ALA A 113 3.48 -22.48 -6.80
C ALA A 113 4.37 -21.77 -7.82
N ASP A 114 5.44 -22.43 -8.29
CA ASP A 114 6.12 -21.96 -9.47
C ASP A 114 5.05 -21.75 -10.55
N GLU A 115 4.99 -20.56 -11.12
CA GLU A 115 4.29 -20.36 -12.38
C GLU A 115 5.00 -21.21 -13.41
N GLN A 116 4.69 -22.50 -13.43
CA GLN A 116 5.12 -23.35 -14.53
C GLN A 116 4.48 -22.75 -15.77
N GLU A 117 5.34 -22.35 -16.69
CA GLU A 117 5.00 -21.84 -18.00
C GLU A 117 3.70 -22.47 -18.49
N VAL A 118 2.72 -21.64 -18.83
CA VAL A 118 1.51 -22.06 -19.54
C VAL A 118 1.98 -22.57 -20.90
N PHE A 119 2.40 -23.85 -20.95
CA PHE A 119 2.81 -24.48 -22.18
C PHE A 119 1.56 -24.88 -22.95
N LEU A 120 1.26 -24.12 -24.04
CA LEU A 120 0.32 -24.46 -25.10
C LEU A 120 -1.10 -24.87 -24.66
N GLY A 121 -1.80 -24.03 -23.93
CA GLY A 121 -3.27 -24.12 -23.81
C GLY A 121 -3.80 -25.33 -23.02
N ARG A 122 -2.97 -26.07 -22.34
CA ARG A 122 -3.38 -27.06 -21.34
C ARG A 122 -3.31 -26.41 -19.96
N SER A 123 -4.46 -26.20 -19.36
CA SER A 123 -4.55 -25.98 -17.92
C SER A 123 -4.05 -27.26 -17.24
N VAL A 124 -2.78 -27.28 -16.87
CA VAL A 124 -2.30 -28.26 -15.90
C VAL A 124 -2.97 -27.86 -14.59
N SER A 125 -3.86 -28.70 -14.07
CA SER A 125 -4.39 -28.55 -12.72
C SER A 125 -3.19 -28.40 -11.78
N GLN A 126 -3.00 -27.21 -11.19
CA GLN A 126 -1.99 -27.00 -10.17
C GLN A 126 -2.30 -27.98 -9.05
N GLN A 127 -1.45 -28.99 -8.88
CA GLN A 127 -1.51 -29.80 -7.67
C GLN A 127 -1.24 -28.87 -6.50
N LYS A 128 -2.21 -28.77 -5.59
CA LYS A 128 -1.98 -28.11 -4.32
C LYS A 128 -0.89 -28.89 -3.57
N ASN A 129 0.34 -28.37 -3.62
CA ASN A 129 1.46 -28.92 -2.86
C ASN A 129 1.42 -28.53 -1.37
N LEU A 130 0.33 -27.88 -0.93
CA LEU A 130 0.16 -27.39 0.43
C LEU A 130 -0.91 -28.20 1.15
N SER A 131 -0.63 -28.57 2.41
CA SER A 131 -1.67 -29.10 3.30
C SER A 131 -2.70 -28.01 3.61
N ASP A 132 -3.93 -28.41 3.93
CA ASP A 132 -4.98 -27.46 4.33
C ASP A 132 -4.60 -26.67 5.59
N SER A 133 -3.90 -27.27 6.53
CA SER A 133 -3.40 -26.59 7.73
C SER A 133 -2.35 -25.54 7.40
N THR A 134 -1.43 -25.78 6.48
CA THR A 134 -0.45 -24.81 6.02
C THR A 134 -1.11 -23.68 5.25
N ALA A 135 -2.03 -23.97 4.36
CA ALA A 135 -2.80 -22.96 3.63
C ALA A 135 -3.54 -22.02 4.57
N LYS A 136 -4.12 -22.55 5.65
CA LYS A 136 -4.78 -21.76 6.68
C LYS A 136 -3.81 -20.80 7.38
N ILE A 137 -2.62 -21.26 7.75
CA ILE A 137 -1.59 -20.43 8.38
C ILE A 137 -1.13 -19.33 7.43
N ILE A 138 -0.95 -19.64 6.15
CA ILE A 138 -0.62 -18.64 5.12
C ILE A 138 -1.68 -17.54 5.10
N ASP A 139 -2.94 -17.89 5.03
CA ASP A 139 -4.05 -16.92 4.99
C ASP A 139 -4.08 -16.05 6.26
N GLU A 140 -3.88 -16.66 7.43
CA GLU A 140 -3.83 -15.94 8.71
C GLU A 140 -2.65 -14.95 8.77
N GLU A 141 -1.46 -15.37 8.33
CA GLU A 141 -0.26 -14.52 8.31
C GLU A 141 -0.39 -13.35 7.34
N ILE A 142 -0.96 -13.57 6.16
CA ILE A 142 -1.25 -12.50 5.21
C ILE A 142 -2.21 -11.48 5.83
N ARG A 143 -3.29 -11.94 6.42
CA ARG A 143 -4.27 -11.08 7.09
C ARG A 143 -3.64 -10.27 8.21
N ASN A 144 -2.83 -10.91 9.04
CA ASN A 144 -2.16 -10.23 10.16
C ASN A 144 -1.23 -9.11 9.68
N ILE A 145 -0.47 -9.35 8.62
CA ILE A 145 0.41 -8.34 8.01
C ILE A 145 -0.40 -7.14 7.52
N VAL A 146 -1.48 -7.39 6.81
CA VAL A 146 -2.36 -6.34 6.27
C VAL A 146 -3.04 -5.57 7.40
N ASP A 147 -3.59 -6.26 8.38
CA ASP A 147 -4.28 -5.64 9.52
C ASP A 147 -3.32 -4.77 10.35
N ASP A 148 -2.11 -5.24 10.61
CA ASP A 148 -1.08 -4.47 11.33
C ASP A 148 -0.70 -3.19 10.57
N ALA A 149 -0.50 -3.29 9.25
CA ALA A 149 -0.22 -2.12 8.42
C ALA A 149 -1.38 -1.10 8.46
N TYR A 150 -2.61 -1.58 8.40
CA TYR A 150 -3.81 -0.74 8.46
C TYR A 150 -3.94 -0.03 9.81
N ILE A 151 -3.71 -0.73 10.91
CA ILE A 151 -3.72 -0.18 12.26
C ILE A 151 -2.64 0.89 12.42
N ASP A 152 -1.43 0.62 11.99
CA ASP A 152 -0.31 1.56 12.07
C ASP A 152 -0.55 2.82 11.24
N ALA A 153 -1.03 2.67 10.02
CA ALA A 153 -1.38 3.81 9.15
C ALA A 153 -2.51 4.64 9.76
N THR A 154 -3.50 4.00 10.38
CA THR A 154 -4.60 4.68 11.08
C THR A 154 -4.08 5.55 12.22
N LYS A 155 -3.16 5.01 13.02
CA LYS A 155 -2.53 5.79 14.11
C LYS A 155 -1.79 7.01 13.60
N ILE A 156 -1.02 6.87 12.54
CA ILE A 156 -0.30 7.97 11.90
C ILE A 156 -1.27 9.06 11.46
N LEU A 157 -2.31 8.70 10.74
CA LEU A 157 -3.27 9.68 10.22
C LEU A 157 -4.07 10.38 11.31
N LYS A 158 -4.44 9.67 12.38
CA LYS A 158 -5.09 10.29 13.54
C LYS A 158 -4.19 11.29 14.26
N GLN A 159 -2.91 10.96 14.45
CA GLN A 159 -1.94 11.85 15.06
C GLN A 159 -1.60 13.06 14.18
N LYS A 160 -1.61 12.87 12.87
CA LYS A 160 -1.20 13.88 11.87
C LYS A 160 -2.38 14.46 11.10
N LYS A 161 -3.54 14.51 11.74
CA LYS A 161 -4.75 15.03 11.07
C LYS A 161 -4.60 16.45 10.54
N LYS A 162 -3.88 17.32 11.25
CA LYS A 162 -3.59 18.68 10.78
C LYS A 162 -2.79 18.66 9.47
N GLN A 163 -1.77 17.82 9.40
CA GLN A 163 -0.96 17.64 8.18
C GLN A 163 -1.82 17.09 7.04
N LEU A 164 -2.70 16.14 7.33
CA LEU A 164 -3.65 15.61 6.37
C LEU A 164 -4.54 16.70 5.78
N ASP A 165 -5.14 17.56 6.63
CA ASP A 165 -5.98 18.67 6.18
C ASP A 165 -5.18 19.67 5.36
N LEU A 166 -3.96 20.01 5.78
CA LEU A 166 -3.11 20.97 5.06
C LEU A 166 -2.74 20.47 3.66
N ILE A 167 -2.33 19.22 3.53
CA ILE A 167 -1.96 18.65 2.23
C ILE A 167 -3.20 18.50 1.34
N ALA A 168 -4.32 18.01 1.87
CA ALA A 168 -5.56 17.90 1.11
C ALA A 168 -6.04 19.24 0.58
N ASN A 169 -6.02 20.29 1.42
CA ASN A 169 -6.40 21.64 1.00
C ASN A 169 -5.44 22.23 -0.03
N ALA A 170 -4.14 21.99 0.13
CA ALA A 170 -3.15 22.42 -0.87
C ALA A 170 -3.37 21.71 -2.21
N LEU A 171 -3.70 20.41 -2.21
CA LEU A 171 -4.05 19.68 -3.43
C LEU A 171 -5.33 20.20 -4.09
N LEU A 172 -6.31 20.64 -3.29
CA LEU A 172 -7.52 21.25 -3.83
C LEU A 172 -7.24 22.60 -4.50
N GLU A 173 -6.31 23.39 -3.95
CA GLU A 173 -5.96 24.71 -4.46
C GLU A 173 -5.02 24.64 -5.66
N TYR A 174 -3.95 23.86 -5.56
CA TYR A 174 -2.86 23.83 -6.56
C TYR A 174 -2.92 22.63 -7.50
N GLU A 175 -3.73 21.63 -7.20
CA GLU A 175 -3.92 20.37 -7.93
C GLU A 175 -2.69 19.45 -7.98
N THR A 176 -1.48 19.99 -7.96
CA THR A 176 -0.21 19.23 -7.93
C THR A 176 0.76 19.91 -6.96
N LEU A 177 1.40 19.09 -6.12
CA LEU A 177 2.43 19.51 -5.18
C LEU A 177 3.71 18.74 -5.49
N ASP A 178 4.85 19.43 -5.57
CA ASP A 178 6.16 18.82 -5.67
C ASP A 178 6.77 18.55 -4.27
N SER A 179 7.99 17.98 -4.24
CA SER A 179 8.66 17.68 -2.99
C SER A 179 8.93 18.90 -2.11
N GLN A 180 9.21 20.04 -2.73
CA GLN A 180 9.45 21.31 -2.01
C GLN A 180 8.17 21.85 -1.39
N ASP A 181 7.07 21.81 -2.13
CA ASP A 181 5.75 22.22 -1.64
C ASP A 181 5.33 21.41 -0.41
N ILE A 182 5.55 20.09 -0.48
CA ILE A 182 5.21 19.16 0.61
C ILE A 182 6.08 19.39 1.83
N ASN A 183 7.37 19.68 1.66
CA ASN A 183 8.30 19.92 2.76
C ASN A 183 8.00 21.22 3.55
N ILE A 184 7.30 22.18 2.95
CA ILE A 184 6.87 23.41 3.61
C ILE A 184 5.67 23.16 4.52
N ILE A 185 4.86 22.17 4.23
CA ILE A 185 3.67 21.79 4.99
C ILE A 185 4.06 20.86 6.13
#